data_ecc56d811ebc247e6451efddc4e55aeb
#
_entry.id   ecc56d811ebc247e6451efddc4e55aeb
#
_cell.length_a   1.000
_cell.length_b   1.000
_cell.length_c   1.000
_cell.angle_alpha   90.00
_cell.angle_beta   90.00
_cell.angle_gamma   90.00
#
_symmetry.space_group_name_H-M   'P 1'
#
loop_
_entity.id
_entity.type
_entity.pdbx_description
1 polymer ?
#
loop_
_entity_poly.entity_id
_entity_poly.type
_entity_poly.pdbx_seq_one_letter_code
_entity_poly.pdbx_strand_id
1 'polypeptide(L)'
;MRYLEIPIQVEGSLEYAKLETYLLDTPTEKIRIQKRPMVVICPGGGYEKLSYREGEPLAVHFLDQGYHACVLRYSVAPARFPTPLLELGEVMKLIRARAEEWQVDTDHILLHGASAGGHLIGMLGVFWKKEWLAKELHTSADVL
;
A
#
# COMPACT_ATOMS: atom_id res chain seq x y z
N MET A 1 15.84 6.05 9.23
CA MET A 1 14.51 5.72 8.69
C MET A 1 13.84 6.98 8.16
N ARG A 2 13.20 6.91 7.01
CA ARG A 2 12.37 8.00 6.47
C ARG A 2 10.90 7.69 6.66
N TYR A 3 10.13 8.67 7.08
CA TYR A 3 8.68 8.62 7.13
C TYR A 3 8.10 9.61 6.11
N LEU A 4 7.16 9.14 5.31
CA LEU A 4 6.50 9.95 4.29
C LEU A 4 4.99 9.79 4.39
N GLU A 5 4.26 10.88 4.28
CA GLU A 5 2.82 10.85 4.06
C GLU A 5 2.53 11.30 2.63
N ILE A 6 1.92 10.44 1.85
CA ILE A 6 1.67 10.69 0.44
C ILE A 6 0.16 10.65 0.21
N PRO A 7 -0.47 11.77 -0.22
CA PRO A 7 -1.88 11.76 -0.55
C PRO A 7 -2.18 10.73 -1.65
N ILE A 8 -3.24 9.96 -1.45
CA ILE A 8 -3.77 9.03 -2.45
C ILE A 8 -5.14 9.54 -2.85
N GLN A 9 -5.24 10.08 -4.03
CA GLN A 9 -6.46 10.68 -4.53
C GLN A 9 -6.85 10.07 -5.87
N VAL A 10 -7.96 9.36 -5.86
CA VAL A 10 -8.62 8.83 -7.05
C VAL A 10 -10.06 9.34 -7.06
N GLU A 11 -10.83 9.01 -8.08
CA GLU A 11 -12.24 9.38 -8.12
C GLU A 11 -12.99 8.81 -6.91
N GLY A 12 -13.67 9.69 -6.19
CA GLY A 12 -14.44 9.33 -4.99
C GLY A 12 -13.64 9.29 -3.68
N SER A 13 -12.32 9.52 -3.72
CA SER A 13 -11.51 9.54 -2.51
C SER A 13 -11.94 10.62 -1.52
N LEU A 14 -11.95 10.25 -0.24
CA LEU A 14 -12.10 11.22 0.83
C LEU A 14 -10.79 12.00 1.03
N GLU A 15 -10.90 13.19 1.56
CA GLU A 15 -9.78 14.13 1.67
C GLU A 15 -8.57 13.57 2.43
N TYR A 16 -8.80 12.73 3.44
CA TYR A 16 -7.75 12.17 4.27
C TYR A 16 -6.97 11.02 3.63
N ALA A 17 -7.45 10.44 2.52
CA ALA A 17 -6.84 9.25 1.94
C ALA A 17 -5.36 9.46 1.64
N LYS A 18 -4.52 8.63 2.23
CA LYS A 18 -3.06 8.75 2.14
C LYS A 18 -2.34 7.43 2.36
N LEU A 19 -1.10 7.40 1.92
CA LEU A 19 -0.16 6.34 2.23
C LEU A 19 0.85 6.84 3.27
N GLU A 20 0.87 6.22 4.43
CA GLU A 20 1.90 6.43 5.44
C GLU A 20 3.03 5.44 5.16
N THR A 21 4.21 5.93 4.82
CA THR A 21 5.30 5.11 4.32
C THR A 21 6.51 5.19 5.25
N TYR A 22 7.02 4.02 5.64
CA TYR A 22 8.16 3.85 6.54
C TYR A 22 9.27 3.14 5.77
N LEU A 23 10.36 3.83 5.52
CA LEU A 23 11.49 3.32 4.75
C LEU A 23 12.71 3.18 5.64
N LEU A 24 13.21 1.97 5.78
CA LEU A 24 14.46 1.71 6.49
C LEU A 24 15.64 2.22 5.67
N ASP A 25 16.64 2.73 6.37
CA ASP A 25 17.88 3.11 5.71
C ASP A 25 18.58 1.86 5.15
N THR A 26 19.20 2.02 3.99
CA THR A 26 20.06 0.99 3.41
C THR A 26 21.49 1.50 3.48
N PRO A 27 22.35 0.88 4.30
CA PRO A 27 23.74 1.30 4.41
C PRO A 27 24.44 1.19 3.06
N THR A 28 25.17 2.25 2.68
CA THR A 28 25.96 2.29 1.44
C THR A 28 27.29 1.58 1.59
N GLU A 29 27.68 1.19 2.81
CA GLU A 29 28.96 0.58 3.09
C GLU A 29 28.91 -0.94 2.87
N LYS A 30 29.67 -1.42 1.90
CA LYS A 30 30.17 -2.79 1.66
C LYS A 30 29.28 -4.01 1.99
N ILE A 31 28.17 -3.84 2.65
CA ILE A 31 27.18 -4.85 2.88
C ILE A 31 26.23 -4.80 1.69
N ARG A 32 26.11 -5.89 1.00
CA ARG A 32 25.18 -6.06 -0.13
C ARG A 32 23.74 -6.08 0.32
N ILE A 33 23.31 -5.09 1.10
CA ILE A 33 21.88 -4.88 1.31
C ILE A 33 21.42 -4.18 0.06
N GLN A 34 20.80 -4.95 -0.70
CA GLN A 34 20.20 -4.57 -1.94
C GLN A 34 18.86 -3.91 -1.63
N LYS A 35 17.84 -4.31 -2.27
CA LYS A 35 16.49 -3.83 -2.05
C LYS A 35 15.84 -4.64 -0.91
N ARG A 36 14.89 -4.01 -0.23
CA ARG A 36 14.11 -4.66 0.84
C ARG A 36 12.70 -5.00 0.35
N PRO A 37 12.12 -6.10 0.83
CA PRO A 37 10.70 -6.34 0.60
C PRO A 37 9.86 -5.21 1.21
N MET A 38 8.68 -4.96 0.64
CA MET A 38 7.72 -3.97 1.11
C MET A 38 6.44 -4.66 1.56
N VAL A 39 5.90 -4.27 2.71
CA VAL A 39 4.56 -4.68 3.11
C VAL A 39 3.61 -3.50 3.00
N VAL A 40 2.46 -3.72 2.36
CA VAL A 40 1.36 -2.78 2.28
C VAL A 40 0.28 -3.24 3.25
N ILE A 41 -0.04 -2.40 4.22
CA ILE A 41 -0.98 -2.71 5.29
C ILE A 41 -2.29 -1.97 5.05
N CYS A 42 -3.38 -2.73 5.02
CA CYS A 42 -4.74 -2.21 4.93
C CYS A 42 -5.48 -2.52 6.24
N PRO A 43 -5.67 -1.52 7.12
CA PRO A 43 -6.38 -1.73 8.38
C PRO A 43 -7.85 -2.14 8.19
N GLY A 44 -8.41 -2.82 9.18
CA GLY A 44 -9.83 -3.10 9.24
C GLY A 44 -10.64 -1.95 9.84
N GLY A 45 -11.93 -2.13 9.95
CA GLY A 45 -12.86 -1.17 10.53
C GLY A 45 -14.22 -1.14 9.84
N GLY A 46 -14.59 -2.23 9.15
CA GLY A 46 -15.91 -2.39 8.55
C GLY A 46 -16.22 -1.45 7.39
N TYR A 47 -15.24 -0.83 6.78
CA TYR A 47 -15.41 0.27 5.81
C TYR A 47 -16.14 1.48 6.39
N GLU A 48 -16.22 1.58 7.72
CA GLU A 48 -16.78 2.75 8.42
C GLU A 48 -15.70 3.56 9.13
N LYS A 49 -14.62 2.91 9.51
CA LYS A 49 -13.46 3.52 10.17
C LYS A 49 -12.19 2.73 9.81
N LEU A 50 -11.04 3.25 10.24
CA LEU A 50 -9.75 2.58 10.09
C LEU A 50 -9.14 2.34 11.48
N SER A 51 -8.90 1.07 11.81
CA SER A 51 -8.32 0.69 13.09
C SER A 51 -6.88 1.15 13.22
N TYR A 52 -6.57 1.95 14.23
CA TYR A 52 -5.20 2.37 14.52
C TYR A 52 -4.29 1.19 14.86
N ARG A 53 -4.79 0.19 15.60
CA ARG A 53 -4.02 -0.98 16.02
C ARG A 53 -3.48 -1.80 14.84
N GLU A 54 -4.19 -1.75 13.73
CA GLU A 54 -3.88 -2.52 12.53
C GLU A 54 -3.10 -1.71 11.50
N GLY A 55 -2.62 -0.54 11.88
CA GLY A 55 -1.79 0.34 11.07
C GLY A 55 -0.36 0.43 11.56
N GLU A 56 0.02 1.54 12.17
CA GLU A 56 1.39 1.81 12.63
C GLU A 56 1.99 0.68 13.49
N PRO A 57 1.30 0.09 14.49
CA PRO A 57 1.90 -0.99 15.27
C PRO A 57 2.33 -2.19 14.43
N LEU A 58 1.56 -2.54 13.40
CA LEU A 58 1.95 -3.59 12.46
C LEU A 58 3.11 -3.17 11.57
N ALA A 59 3.13 -1.92 11.12
CA ALA A 59 4.25 -1.39 10.35
C ALA A 59 5.55 -1.52 11.16
N VAL A 60 5.55 -1.13 12.42
CA VAL A 60 6.72 -1.26 13.32
C VAL A 60 7.17 -2.72 13.44
N HIS A 61 6.23 -3.65 13.55
CA HIS A 61 6.55 -5.08 13.61
C HIS A 61 7.28 -5.56 12.33
N PHE A 62 6.81 -5.17 11.16
CA PHE A 62 7.46 -5.54 9.91
C PHE A 62 8.81 -4.84 9.71
N LEU A 63 8.94 -3.60 10.17
CA LEU A 63 10.22 -2.89 10.16
C LEU A 63 11.27 -3.63 10.98
N ASP A 64 10.90 -4.15 12.15
CA ASP A 64 11.79 -4.96 12.99
C ASP A 64 12.29 -6.21 12.26
N GLN A 65 11.51 -6.73 11.32
CA GLN A 65 11.88 -7.88 10.49
C GLN A 65 12.68 -7.49 9.23
N GLY A 66 12.98 -6.21 9.05
CA GLY A 66 13.78 -5.73 7.92
C GLY A 66 13.00 -5.35 6.67
N TYR A 67 11.68 -5.31 6.73
CA TYR A 67 10.83 -4.86 5.63
C TYR A 67 10.71 -3.35 5.62
N HIS A 68 10.56 -2.75 4.44
CA HIS A 68 9.87 -1.48 4.34
C HIS A 68 8.39 -1.72 4.60
N ALA A 69 7.70 -0.74 5.14
CA ALA A 69 6.27 -0.85 5.43
C ALA A 69 5.53 0.41 5.00
N CYS A 70 4.29 0.24 4.60
CA CYS A 70 3.38 1.36 4.41
C CYS A 70 1.98 0.98 4.87
N VAL A 71 1.22 1.98 5.31
CA VAL A 71 -0.17 1.84 5.75
C VAL A 71 -1.03 2.68 4.84
N LEU A 72 -1.99 2.04 4.17
CA LEU A 72 -2.96 2.75 3.36
C LEU A 72 -4.15 3.17 4.23
N ARG A 73 -4.31 4.49 4.40
CA ARG A 73 -5.51 5.08 4.98
C ARG A 73 -6.53 5.27 3.87
N TYR A 74 -7.19 4.16 3.49
CA TYR A 74 -8.14 4.17 2.39
C TYR A 74 -9.46 4.83 2.78
N SER A 75 -10.19 5.31 1.79
CA SER A 75 -11.50 5.94 1.98
C SER A 75 -12.52 4.92 2.46
N VAL A 76 -13.18 5.24 3.58
CA VAL A 76 -14.30 4.47 4.13
C VAL A 76 -15.62 5.19 3.86
N ALA A 77 -16.73 4.69 4.37
CA ALA A 77 -18.03 5.35 4.18
C ALA A 77 -17.93 6.86 4.47
N PRO A 78 -18.54 7.72 3.64
CA PRO A 78 -19.51 7.45 2.57
C PRO A 78 -18.93 7.03 1.21
N ALA A 79 -17.60 6.90 1.08
CA ALA A 79 -17.00 6.38 -0.14
C ALA A 79 -17.48 4.94 -0.40
N ARG A 80 -17.55 4.58 -1.68
CA ARG A 80 -18.09 3.30 -2.13
C ARG A 80 -17.16 2.62 -3.12
N PHE A 81 -17.38 1.34 -3.33
CA PHE A 81 -16.74 0.61 -4.41
C PHE A 81 -16.90 1.38 -5.75
N PRO A 82 -15.86 1.52 -6.57
CA PRO A 82 -14.56 0.89 -6.42
C PRO A 82 -13.46 1.78 -5.79
N THR A 83 -13.80 2.87 -5.14
CA THR A 83 -12.83 3.86 -4.65
C THR A 83 -11.70 3.25 -3.80
N PRO A 84 -11.94 2.47 -2.73
CA PRO A 84 -10.83 1.89 -1.97
C PRO A 84 -9.95 0.96 -2.80
N LEU A 85 -10.54 0.23 -3.74
CA LEU A 85 -9.78 -0.64 -4.64
C LEU A 85 -8.88 0.17 -5.59
N LEU A 86 -9.38 1.28 -6.12
CA LEU A 86 -8.58 2.19 -6.94
C LEU A 86 -7.44 2.82 -6.13
N GLU A 87 -7.70 3.18 -4.88
CA GLU A 87 -6.66 3.69 -3.98
C GLU A 87 -5.56 2.65 -3.75
N LEU A 88 -5.90 1.40 -3.50
CA LEU A 88 -4.92 0.33 -3.35
C LEU A 88 -4.13 0.09 -4.65
N GLY A 89 -4.80 0.11 -5.78
CA GLY A 89 -4.13 0.01 -7.09
C GLY A 89 -3.16 1.16 -7.34
N GLU A 90 -3.54 2.38 -6.98
CA GLU A 90 -2.66 3.55 -7.07
C GLU A 90 -1.42 3.41 -6.18
N VAL A 91 -1.57 2.80 -5.00
CA VAL A 91 -0.43 2.47 -4.12
C VAL A 91 0.53 1.50 -4.79
N MET A 92 0.02 0.47 -5.44
CA MET A 92 0.87 -0.48 -6.16
C MET A 92 1.67 0.20 -7.27
N LYS A 93 1.00 1.06 -8.05
CA LYS A 93 1.67 1.90 -9.06
C LYS A 93 2.79 2.74 -8.46
N LEU A 94 2.48 3.43 -7.37
CA LEU A 94 3.40 4.34 -6.70
C LEU A 94 4.64 3.61 -6.19
N ILE A 95 4.46 2.47 -5.53
CA ILE A 95 5.58 1.67 -5.02
C ILE A 95 6.49 1.23 -6.16
N ARG A 96 5.94 0.73 -7.25
CA ARG A 96 6.75 0.31 -8.41
C ARG A 96 7.45 1.48 -9.07
N ALA A 97 6.78 2.62 -9.22
CA ALA A 97 7.38 3.82 -9.80
C ALA A 97 8.54 4.38 -8.96
N ARG A 98 8.47 4.22 -7.64
CA ARG A 98 9.48 4.70 -6.70
C ARG A 98 10.42 3.61 -6.18
N ALA A 99 10.37 2.42 -6.74
CA ALA A 99 11.11 1.25 -6.24
C ALA A 99 12.62 1.51 -6.14
N GLU A 100 13.22 2.18 -7.12
CA GLU A 100 14.65 2.50 -7.10
C GLU A 100 14.99 3.53 -6.01
N GLU A 101 14.21 4.61 -5.92
CA GLU A 101 14.40 5.66 -4.91
C GLU A 101 14.22 5.11 -3.49
N TRP A 102 13.25 4.24 -3.31
CA TRP A 102 12.91 3.66 -1.99
C TRP A 102 13.68 2.38 -1.69
N GLN A 103 14.42 1.86 -2.65
CA GLN A 103 15.13 0.58 -2.56
C GLN A 103 14.21 -0.59 -2.21
N VAL A 104 13.07 -0.65 -2.90
CA VAL A 104 12.08 -1.72 -2.76
C VAL A 104 12.41 -2.86 -3.72
N ASP A 105 12.39 -4.07 -3.18
CA ASP A 105 12.39 -5.30 -3.97
C ASP A 105 10.98 -5.54 -4.51
N THR A 106 10.78 -5.25 -5.78
CA THR A 106 9.46 -5.34 -6.42
C THR A 106 8.99 -6.78 -6.66
N ASP A 107 9.86 -7.75 -6.49
CA ASP A 107 9.48 -9.16 -6.55
C ASP A 107 8.87 -9.65 -5.22
N HIS A 108 9.03 -8.86 -4.16
CA HIS A 108 8.56 -9.16 -2.81
C HIS A 108 7.76 -8.00 -2.21
N ILE A 109 6.63 -7.69 -2.81
CA ILE A 109 5.64 -6.77 -2.26
C ILE A 109 4.51 -7.62 -1.64
N LEU A 110 4.35 -7.51 -0.34
CA LEU A 110 3.35 -8.25 0.42
C LEU A 110 2.18 -7.34 0.75
N LEU A 111 0.98 -7.90 0.69
CA LEU A 111 -0.23 -7.22 1.13
C LEU A 111 -0.70 -7.86 2.44
N HIS A 112 -0.92 -7.04 3.44
CA HIS A 112 -1.44 -7.46 4.74
C HIS A 112 -2.72 -6.69 5.05
N GLY A 113 -3.79 -7.39 5.37
CA GLY A 113 -5.05 -6.74 5.71
C GLY A 113 -5.84 -7.53 6.73
N ALA A 114 -6.52 -6.80 7.60
CA ALA A 114 -7.39 -7.36 8.62
C ALA A 114 -8.84 -7.00 8.32
N SER A 115 -9.78 -7.94 8.49
CA SER A 115 -11.21 -7.72 8.32
C SER A 115 -11.53 -7.03 6.98
N ALA A 116 -12.12 -5.83 6.98
CA ALA A 116 -12.40 -5.06 5.77
C ALA A 116 -11.13 -4.80 4.93
N GLY A 117 -9.98 -4.58 5.57
CA GLY A 117 -8.70 -4.45 4.87
C GLY A 117 -8.29 -5.75 4.17
N GLY A 118 -8.54 -6.90 4.80
CA GLY A 118 -8.33 -8.20 4.17
C GLY A 118 -9.25 -8.42 2.97
N HIS A 119 -10.50 -7.99 3.09
CA HIS A 119 -11.44 -7.98 1.97
C HIS A 119 -10.94 -7.12 0.82
N LEU A 120 -10.45 -5.91 1.12
CA LEU A 120 -9.90 -5.00 0.11
C LEU A 120 -8.73 -5.64 -0.65
N ILE A 121 -7.81 -6.28 0.06
CA ILE A 121 -6.69 -7.02 -0.56
C ILE A 121 -7.20 -8.16 -1.42
N GLY A 122 -8.17 -8.92 -0.93
CA GLY A 122 -8.80 -10.00 -1.68
C GLY A 122 -9.42 -9.50 -2.98
N MET A 123 -10.04 -8.31 -2.95
CA MET A 123 -10.60 -7.66 -4.13
C MET A 123 -9.52 -7.35 -5.17
N LEU A 124 -8.37 -6.83 -4.76
CA LEU A 124 -7.26 -6.63 -5.69
C LEU A 124 -6.80 -7.97 -6.29
N GLY A 125 -6.71 -9.01 -5.48
CA GLY A 125 -6.36 -10.36 -5.93
C GLY A 125 -7.32 -10.93 -6.98
N VAL A 126 -8.60 -10.55 -6.92
CA VAL A 126 -9.62 -10.97 -7.89
C VAL A 126 -9.63 -10.08 -9.15
N PHE A 127 -9.46 -8.78 -8.97
CA PHE A 127 -9.69 -7.80 -10.03
C PHE A 127 -8.43 -7.31 -10.74
N TRP A 128 -7.22 -7.63 -10.28
CA TRP A 128 -5.99 -7.07 -10.83
C TRP A 128 -5.80 -7.29 -12.34
N LYS A 129 -6.31 -8.41 -12.88
CA LYS A 129 -6.27 -8.69 -14.33
C LYS A 129 -7.42 -8.08 -15.11
N LYS A 130 -8.38 -7.46 -14.45
CA LYS A 130 -9.53 -6.87 -15.15
C LYS A 130 -9.11 -5.60 -15.87
N GLU A 131 -9.38 -5.56 -17.15
CA GLU A 131 -9.01 -4.45 -18.04
C GLU A 131 -9.52 -3.10 -17.52
N TRP A 132 -10.75 -3.06 -16.98
CA TRP A 132 -11.32 -1.82 -16.47
C TRP A 132 -10.51 -1.22 -15.31
N LEU A 133 -9.93 -2.04 -14.45
CA LEU A 133 -9.12 -1.57 -13.31
C LEU A 133 -7.83 -0.91 -13.78
N ALA A 134 -7.11 -1.59 -14.66
CA ALA A 134 -5.89 -1.04 -15.26
C ALA A 134 -6.18 0.27 -16.02
N LYS A 135 -7.29 0.32 -16.75
CA LYS A 135 -7.72 1.49 -17.50
C LYS A 135 -8.03 2.67 -16.57
N GLU A 136 -8.80 2.45 -15.50
CA GLU A 136 -9.11 3.49 -14.51
C GLU A 136 -7.83 4.03 -13.83
N LEU A 137 -6.84 3.18 -13.62
CA LEU A 137 -5.57 3.55 -13.01
C LEU A 137 -4.52 4.04 -14.00
N HIS A 138 -4.84 4.12 -15.28
CA HIS A 138 -3.92 4.54 -16.36
C HIS A 138 -2.61 3.74 -16.34
N THR A 139 -2.71 2.42 -16.21
CA THR A 139 -1.57 1.52 -16.12
C THR A 139 -1.86 0.18 -16.80
N SER A 140 -0.92 -0.76 -16.73
CA SER A 140 -1.10 -2.15 -17.17
C SER A 140 -1.33 -3.06 -15.95
N ALA A 141 -1.97 -4.20 -16.15
CA ALA A 141 -2.31 -5.12 -15.08
C ALA A 141 -1.07 -5.68 -14.34
N ASP A 142 0.05 -5.83 -15.02
CA ASP A 142 1.29 -6.34 -14.44
C ASP A 142 1.93 -5.40 -13.40
N VAL A 143 1.46 -4.18 -13.31
CA VAL A 143 1.88 -3.20 -12.27
C VAL A 143 1.12 -3.42 -10.98
N LEU A 144 -0.08 -3.97 -11.02
CA LEU A 144 -0.95 -4.20 -9.86
C LEU A 144 -0.64 -5.55 -9.22
#